data_44a1b69913100b8ac59593b0c00df6ef
#
_entry.id   44a1b69913100b8ac59593b0c00df6ef
#
_cell.length_a   1.000
_cell.length_b   1.000
_cell.length_c   1.000
_cell.angle_alpha   90.00
_cell.angle_beta   90.00
_cell.angle_gamma   90.00
#
_symmetry.space_group_name_H-M   'P 1'
#
loop_
_entity.id
_entity.type
_entity.pdbx_description
1 polymer ?
#
loop_
_entity_poly.entity_id
_entity_poly.type
_entity_poly.pdbx_seq_one_letter_code
_entity_poly.pdbx_strand_id
1 'polypeptide(L)'
;DFQSDNGISSDGSANQSTLNLINVSVEERLKSVLVAMERERWSRTPPNNRHVVVNLTDFTAKIVDSGRVIFKTKAIIGFDDLNRRSPEFSDILEFMVVNPSWYVPRSIAVQEYLPMLKANSNAVSFLELRDNIGNIIQTDEVDFSNFDQETFPYSMRQPPGVSNALGLVKFMFPNKNNIYLHDTPSKSLFELDV
;
A
#
# COMPACT_ATOMS: atom_id res chain seq x y z
N ASP A 1 10.36 1.46 -26.93
CA ASP A 1 11.15 2.70 -27.04
C ASP A 1 11.93 2.97 -25.77
N PHE A 2 13.13 3.61 -25.90
CA PHE A 2 14.08 3.81 -24.79
C PHE A 2 13.46 4.35 -23.50
N GLN A 3 12.62 5.40 -23.58
CA GLN A 3 11.97 5.98 -22.40
C GLN A 3 11.04 4.98 -21.73
N SER A 4 10.17 4.31 -22.49
CA SER A 4 9.26 3.28 -22.00
C SER A 4 10.02 2.11 -21.36
N ASP A 5 11.10 1.64 -22.01
CA ASP A 5 11.91 0.52 -21.55
C ASP A 5 12.68 0.83 -20.26
N ASN A 6 12.87 2.11 -19.96
CA ASN A 6 13.51 2.60 -18.74
C ASN A 6 12.52 3.18 -17.71
N GLY A 7 11.21 3.01 -17.91
CA GLY A 7 10.17 3.36 -16.92
C GLY A 7 9.93 4.87 -16.76
N ILE A 8 10.30 5.70 -17.72
CA ILE A 8 10.00 7.13 -17.72
C ILE A 8 8.95 7.49 -18.79
N SER A 9 8.34 8.67 -18.66
CA SER A 9 7.32 9.15 -19.60
C SER A 9 7.85 9.18 -21.02
N SER A 10 7.11 8.54 -21.95
CA SER A 10 7.47 8.40 -23.35
C SER A 10 7.01 9.62 -24.18
N ASP A 11 7.52 10.80 -23.83
CA ASP A 11 7.19 12.08 -24.48
C ASP A 11 8.02 12.36 -25.76
N GLY A 12 9.00 11.50 -26.05
CA GLY A 12 9.93 11.66 -27.18
C GLY A 12 10.96 12.77 -27.00
N SER A 13 11.02 13.39 -25.82
CA SER A 13 11.91 14.50 -25.53
C SER A 13 13.23 14.04 -24.92
N ALA A 14 14.36 14.60 -25.36
CA ALA A 14 15.65 14.40 -24.73
C ALA A 14 15.81 15.32 -23.49
N ASN A 15 14.86 15.20 -22.55
CA ASN A 15 14.90 15.94 -21.29
C ASN A 15 16.00 15.42 -20.35
N GLN A 16 16.21 16.07 -19.20
CA GLN A 16 17.27 15.72 -18.26
C GLN A 16 17.15 14.27 -17.76
N SER A 17 15.94 13.77 -17.54
CA SER A 17 15.70 12.39 -17.10
C SER A 17 16.16 11.39 -18.18
N THR A 18 15.82 11.63 -19.44
CA THR A 18 16.26 10.82 -20.58
C THR A 18 17.79 10.84 -20.72
N LEU A 19 18.41 12.02 -20.64
CA LEU A 19 19.87 12.16 -20.72
C LEU A 19 20.60 11.46 -19.57
N ASN A 20 20.09 11.56 -18.35
CA ASN A 20 20.64 10.86 -17.18
C ASN A 20 20.65 9.35 -17.42
N LEU A 21 19.56 8.77 -17.94
CA LEU A 21 19.47 7.35 -18.22
C LEU A 21 20.41 6.90 -19.37
N ILE A 22 20.56 7.72 -20.41
CA ILE A 22 21.51 7.43 -21.51
C ILE A 22 22.93 7.38 -20.97
N ASN A 23 23.28 8.27 -20.04
CA ASN A 23 24.62 8.42 -19.49
C ASN A 23 24.95 7.44 -18.35
N VAL A 24 24.01 6.55 -17.95
CA VAL A 24 24.33 5.47 -17.00
C VAL A 24 25.42 4.56 -17.57
N SER A 25 26.51 4.39 -16.86
CA SER A 25 27.66 3.61 -17.33
C SER A 25 27.31 2.12 -17.51
N VAL A 26 28.09 1.42 -18.33
CA VAL A 26 27.92 -0.02 -18.54
C VAL A 26 28.15 -0.78 -17.23
N GLU A 27 29.09 -0.33 -16.41
CA GLU A 27 29.40 -0.91 -15.11
C GLU A 27 28.23 -0.79 -14.14
N GLU A 28 27.53 0.35 -14.11
CA GLU A 28 26.35 0.53 -13.27
C GLU A 28 25.18 -0.31 -13.77
N ARG A 29 24.97 -0.40 -15.09
CA ARG A 29 23.96 -1.29 -15.67
C ARG A 29 24.26 -2.76 -15.35
N LEU A 30 25.51 -3.18 -15.45
CA LEU A 30 25.92 -4.55 -15.10
C LEU A 30 25.64 -4.85 -13.61
N LYS A 31 25.94 -3.92 -12.70
CA LYS A 31 25.59 -4.07 -11.27
C LYS A 31 24.09 -4.26 -11.07
N SER A 32 23.27 -3.45 -11.75
CA SER A 32 21.80 -3.57 -11.68
C SER A 32 21.32 -4.93 -12.15
N VAL A 33 21.88 -5.45 -13.25
CA VAL A 33 21.55 -6.80 -13.75
C VAL A 33 21.96 -7.87 -12.76
N LEU A 34 23.14 -7.81 -12.16
CA LEU A 34 23.61 -8.77 -11.16
C LEU A 34 22.71 -8.76 -9.91
N VAL A 35 22.29 -7.58 -9.45
CA VAL A 35 21.34 -7.44 -8.33
C VAL A 35 19.98 -8.05 -8.69
N ALA A 36 19.47 -7.78 -9.89
CA ALA A 36 18.21 -8.35 -10.35
C ALA A 36 18.27 -9.89 -10.43
N MET A 37 19.34 -10.44 -10.97
CA MET A 37 19.54 -11.90 -11.02
C MET A 37 19.62 -12.53 -9.63
N GLU A 38 20.24 -11.84 -8.65
CA GLU A 38 20.28 -12.34 -7.28
C GLU A 38 18.89 -12.29 -6.61
N ARG A 39 18.12 -11.23 -6.84
CA ARG A 39 16.74 -11.14 -6.35
C ARG A 39 15.83 -12.22 -6.95
N GLU A 40 15.99 -12.54 -8.23
CA GLU A 40 15.25 -13.65 -8.85
C GLU A 40 15.53 -15.00 -8.18
N ARG A 41 16.76 -15.23 -7.65
CA ARG A 41 17.07 -16.44 -6.90
C ARG A 41 16.32 -16.53 -5.57
N TRP A 42 15.97 -15.39 -4.98
CA TRP A 42 15.17 -15.34 -3.75
C TRP A 42 13.68 -15.57 -4.00
N SER A 43 13.22 -15.32 -5.22
CA SER A 43 11.85 -15.59 -5.63
C SER A 43 11.58 -17.09 -5.59
N ARG A 44 10.60 -17.50 -4.79
CA ARG A 44 10.16 -18.90 -4.68
C ARG A 44 8.89 -19.17 -5.48
N THR A 45 8.50 -18.28 -6.38
CA THR A 45 7.27 -18.41 -7.16
C THR A 45 7.43 -19.50 -8.20
N PRO A 46 6.62 -20.58 -8.16
CA PRO A 46 6.66 -21.62 -9.19
C PRO A 46 6.30 -21.02 -10.55
N PRO A 47 7.10 -21.27 -11.61
CA PRO A 47 6.96 -20.57 -12.89
C PRO A 47 5.65 -20.86 -13.64
N ASN A 48 4.93 -21.93 -13.28
CA ASN A 48 3.73 -22.39 -13.98
C ASN A 48 2.42 -22.16 -13.21
N ASN A 49 2.46 -21.55 -12.03
CA ASN A 49 1.24 -21.30 -11.26
C ASN A 49 0.72 -19.89 -11.51
N ARG A 50 -0.61 -19.75 -11.42
CA ARG A 50 -1.25 -18.45 -11.43
C ARG A 50 -0.85 -17.69 -10.16
N HIS A 51 -0.30 -16.48 -10.31
CA HIS A 51 0.11 -15.64 -9.20
C HIS A 51 -0.06 -14.16 -9.50
N VAL A 52 -0.09 -13.35 -8.46
CA VAL A 52 -0.08 -11.89 -8.54
C VAL A 52 1.34 -11.41 -8.25
N VAL A 53 1.85 -10.53 -9.11
CA VAL A 53 3.12 -9.83 -8.90
C VAL A 53 2.83 -8.36 -8.72
N VAL A 54 3.25 -7.80 -7.58
CA VAL A 54 3.24 -6.34 -7.36
C VAL A 54 4.68 -5.87 -7.47
N ASN A 55 4.96 -5.05 -8.47
CA ASN A 55 6.27 -4.45 -8.64
C ASN A 55 6.28 -3.08 -7.95
N LEU A 56 7.08 -2.98 -6.88
CA LEU A 56 7.18 -1.77 -6.07
C LEU A 56 7.97 -0.64 -6.75
N THR A 57 8.69 -0.95 -7.83
CA THR A 57 9.54 0.04 -8.52
C THR A 57 8.86 0.70 -9.71
N ASP A 58 7.89 0.02 -10.35
CA ASP A 58 7.10 0.56 -11.46
C ASP A 58 5.62 0.76 -11.12
N PHE A 59 5.26 0.60 -9.84
CA PHE A 59 3.91 0.81 -9.31
C PHE A 59 2.84 0.03 -10.09
N THR A 60 3.13 -1.23 -10.44
CA THR A 60 2.19 -2.08 -11.16
C THR A 60 1.87 -3.37 -10.41
N ALA A 61 0.64 -3.84 -10.59
CA ALA A 61 0.22 -5.17 -10.22
C ALA A 61 -0.14 -5.96 -11.49
N LYS A 62 0.31 -7.22 -11.55
CA LYS A 62 0.08 -8.12 -12.69
C LYS A 62 -0.44 -9.45 -12.19
N ILE A 63 -1.40 -10.02 -12.92
CA ILE A 63 -1.75 -11.44 -12.78
C ILE A 63 -1.04 -12.21 -13.88
N VAL A 64 -0.21 -13.17 -13.47
CA VAL A 64 0.52 -14.05 -14.36
C VAL A 64 -0.10 -15.45 -14.28
N ASP A 65 -0.35 -16.06 -15.41
CA ASP A 65 -0.85 -17.44 -15.51
C ASP A 65 -0.05 -18.18 -16.56
N SER A 66 0.56 -19.29 -16.18
CA SER A 66 1.38 -20.12 -17.06
C SER A 66 2.45 -19.31 -17.82
N GLY A 67 3.10 -18.37 -17.12
CA GLY A 67 4.14 -17.49 -17.64
C GLY A 67 3.64 -16.32 -18.52
N ARG A 68 2.32 -16.13 -18.64
CA ARG A 68 1.73 -15.04 -19.42
C ARG A 68 1.04 -14.03 -18.52
N VAL A 69 1.28 -12.74 -18.75
CA VAL A 69 0.53 -11.68 -18.09
C VAL A 69 -0.88 -11.63 -18.68
N ILE A 70 -1.89 -11.98 -17.87
CA ILE A 70 -3.30 -11.97 -18.27
C ILE A 70 -4.05 -10.73 -17.78
N PHE A 71 -3.47 -9.99 -16.84
CA PHE A 71 -4.00 -8.72 -16.34
C PHE A 71 -2.86 -7.85 -15.83
N LYS A 72 -2.95 -6.54 -16.05
CA LYS A 72 -2.02 -5.54 -15.51
C LYS A 72 -2.78 -4.27 -15.13
N THR A 73 -2.42 -3.68 -14.00
CA THR A 73 -2.96 -2.40 -13.53
C THR A 73 -1.88 -1.60 -12.80
N LYS A 74 -2.09 -0.30 -12.63
CA LYS A 74 -1.32 0.51 -11.67
C LYS A 74 -1.63 0.04 -10.24
N ALA A 75 -0.68 0.21 -9.33
CA ALA A 75 -0.83 -0.08 -7.91
C ALA A 75 -0.34 1.12 -7.09
N ILE A 76 -1.06 1.45 -6.03
CA ILE A 76 -0.60 2.39 -5.01
C ILE A 76 0.13 1.56 -3.96
N ILE A 77 1.34 1.93 -3.66
CA ILE A 77 2.19 1.26 -2.67
C ILE A 77 2.49 2.19 -1.48
N GLY A 78 3.15 1.66 -0.46
CA GLY A 78 3.58 2.45 0.70
C GLY A 78 4.54 3.58 0.34
N PHE A 79 4.62 4.58 1.20
CA PHE A 79 5.52 5.73 1.04
C PHE A 79 7.00 5.30 1.08
N ASP A 80 7.87 6.12 0.50
CA ASP A 80 9.31 5.90 0.56
C ASP A 80 9.93 6.42 1.88
N ASP A 81 9.39 5.98 3.00
CA ASP A 81 9.98 6.16 4.31
C ASP A 81 10.08 4.82 5.06
N LEU A 82 11.03 4.70 5.96
CA LEU A 82 11.37 3.44 6.64
C LEU A 82 10.18 2.80 7.39
N ASN A 83 9.23 3.60 7.85
CA ASN A 83 8.11 3.13 8.66
C ASN A 83 6.88 2.76 7.82
N ARG A 84 6.79 3.26 6.57
CA ARG A 84 5.62 3.12 5.70
C ARG A 84 5.94 2.47 4.35
N ARG A 85 7.19 2.05 4.14
CA ARG A 85 7.61 1.36 2.93
C ARG A 85 7.02 -0.04 2.86
N SER A 86 6.50 -0.42 1.71
CA SER A 86 6.07 -1.79 1.45
C SER A 86 7.29 -2.72 1.39
N PRO A 87 7.40 -3.76 2.24
CA PRO A 87 8.49 -4.71 2.17
C PRO A 87 8.33 -5.69 1.01
N GLU A 88 9.43 -6.29 0.59
CA GLU A 88 9.41 -7.44 -0.32
C GLU A 88 9.05 -8.72 0.45
N PHE A 89 8.01 -9.41 0.02
CA PHE A 89 7.62 -10.72 0.55
C PHE A 89 6.71 -11.44 -0.44
N SER A 90 6.48 -12.72 -0.21
CA SER A 90 5.48 -13.51 -0.92
C SER A 90 4.60 -14.25 0.08
N ASP A 91 3.32 -14.41 -0.28
CA ASP A 91 2.34 -15.13 0.53
C ASP A 91 1.26 -15.74 -0.35
N ILE A 92 0.39 -16.55 0.25
CA ILE A 92 -0.71 -17.22 -0.45
C ILE A 92 -2.00 -16.43 -0.25
N LEU A 93 -2.64 -16.02 -1.36
CA LEU A 93 -3.96 -15.42 -1.33
C LEU A 93 -4.99 -16.49 -0.99
N GLU A 94 -5.62 -16.36 0.17
CA GLU A 94 -6.53 -17.38 0.70
C GLU A 94 -8.00 -17.09 0.37
N PHE A 95 -8.43 -15.84 0.57
CA PHE A 95 -9.82 -15.44 0.32
C PHE A 95 -9.92 -13.92 0.07
N MET A 96 -11.11 -13.47 -0.30
CA MET A 96 -11.43 -12.05 -0.40
C MET A 96 -12.59 -11.68 0.53
N VAL A 97 -12.58 -10.43 0.96
CA VAL A 97 -13.66 -9.83 1.75
C VAL A 97 -14.31 -8.72 0.92
N VAL A 98 -15.60 -8.86 0.69
CA VAL A 98 -16.41 -7.84 0.01
C VAL A 98 -17.00 -6.89 1.04
N ASN A 99 -17.00 -5.59 0.77
CA ASN A 99 -17.40 -4.54 1.69
C ASN A 99 -16.70 -4.66 3.06
N PRO A 100 -15.36 -4.58 3.10
CA PRO A 100 -14.62 -4.76 4.34
C PRO A 100 -14.86 -3.62 5.32
N SER A 101 -14.80 -3.94 6.61
CA SER A 101 -14.55 -2.94 7.64
C SER A 101 -13.04 -2.69 7.73
N TRP A 102 -12.64 -1.46 7.94
CA TRP A 102 -11.25 -1.14 8.23
C TRP A 102 -11.04 -1.01 9.74
N TYR A 103 -10.33 -1.95 10.32
CA TYR A 103 -9.83 -1.84 11.67
C TYR A 103 -8.51 -1.06 11.61
N VAL A 104 -8.53 0.14 12.18
CA VAL A 104 -7.40 1.07 12.10
C VAL A 104 -6.21 0.50 12.88
N PRO A 105 -5.03 0.35 12.25
CA PRO A 105 -3.83 -0.06 12.97
C PRO A 105 -3.51 0.87 14.13
N ARG A 106 -3.02 0.32 15.25
CA ARG A 106 -2.70 1.10 16.45
C ARG A 106 -1.79 2.29 16.15
N SER A 107 -0.77 2.10 15.31
CA SER A 107 0.15 3.16 14.91
C SER A 107 -0.58 4.34 14.27
N ILE A 108 -1.50 4.10 13.34
CA ILE A 108 -2.30 5.15 12.68
C ILE A 108 -3.25 5.80 13.69
N ALA A 109 -3.92 5.00 14.53
CA ALA A 109 -4.85 5.52 15.54
C ALA A 109 -4.17 6.53 16.47
N VAL A 110 -2.95 6.23 16.94
CA VAL A 110 -2.27 7.07 17.93
C VAL A 110 -1.38 8.15 17.32
N GLN A 111 -0.83 7.93 16.11
CA GLN A 111 0.06 8.91 15.47
C GLN A 111 -0.67 9.93 14.60
N GLU A 112 -1.79 9.52 13.99
CA GLU A 112 -2.53 10.37 13.06
C GLU A 112 -3.86 10.84 13.68
N TYR A 113 -4.71 9.93 14.16
CA TYR A 113 -6.06 10.28 14.58
C TYR A 113 -6.18 10.81 15.99
N LEU A 114 -5.38 10.34 16.96
CA LEU A 114 -5.40 10.89 18.31
C LEU A 114 -5.03 12.40 18.36
N PRO A 115 -4.01 12.90 17.63
CA PRO A 115 -3.77 14.34 17.52
C PRO A 115 -4.95 15.12 16.95
N MET A 116 -5.64 14.57 15.95
CA MET A 116 -6.84 15.19 15.37
C MET A 116 -7.99 15.24 16.38
N LEU A 117 -8.23 14.17 17.13
CA LEU A 117 -9.25 14.11 18.18
C LEU A 117 -8.98 15.05 19.34
N LYS A 118 -7.70 15.27 19.70
CA LYS A 118 -7.31 16.27 20.71
C LYS A 118 -7.64 17.69 20.26
N ALA A 119 -7.52 17.98 18.96
CA ALA A 119 -7.86 19.29 18.41
C ALA A 119 -9.38 19.46 18.24
N ASN A 120 -10.07 18.41 17.84
CA ASN A 120 -11.52 18.39 17.62
C ASN A 120 -12.06 16.96 17.73
N SER A 121 -12.89 16.69 18.73
CA SER A 121 -13.49 15.37 18.99
C SER A 121 -14.29 14.81 17.78
N ASN A 122 -14.77 15.67 16.89
CA ASN A 122 -15.52 15.30 15.69
C ASN A 122 -14.63 15.16 14.43
N ALA A 123 -13.31 15.35 14.52
CA ALA A 123 -12.41 15.35 13.37
C ALA A 123 -12.40 14.03 12.59
N VAL A 124 -12.74 12.92 13.25
CA VAL A 124 -12.75 11.56 12.67
C VAL A 124 -14.12 10.89 12.76
N SER A 125 -15.19 11.65 12.59
CA SER A 125 -16.59 11.17 12.68
C SER A 125 -16.94 10.03 11.71
N PHE A 126 -16.09 9.75 10.73
CA PHE A 126 -16.20 8.59 9.83
C PHE A 126 -15.68 7.28 10.45
N LEU A 127 -15.12 7.34 11.66
CA LEU A 127 -14.65 6.18 12.44
C LEU A 127 -15.54 5.97 13.66
N GLU A 128 -15.80 4.72 13.98
CA GLU A 128 -16.35 4.30 15.26
C GLU A 128 -15.22 4.18 16.27
N LEU A 129 -15.29 4.92 17.36
CA LEU A 129 -14.42 4.73 18.54
C LEU A 129 -14.98 3.59 19.39
N ARG A 130 -14.15 2.64 19.81
CA ARG A 130 -14.59 1.47 20.57
C ARG A 130 -13.72 1.24 21.79
N ASP A 131 -14.36 0.88 22.90
CA ASP A 131 -13.67 0.46 24.11
C ASP A 131 -13.05 -0.96 23.98
N ASN A 132 -12.44 -1.45 25.04
CA ASN A 132 -11.77 -2.75 25.10
C ASN A 132 -12.72 -3.95 25.08
N ILE A 133 -14.04 -3.74 25.26
CA ILE A 133 -15.08 -4.77 25.15
C ILE A 133 -15.93 -4.61 23.88
N GLY A 134 -15.62 -3.62 23.04
CA GLY A 134 -16.21 -3.43 21.72
C GLY A 134 -17.41 -2.47 21.67
N ASN A 135 -17.80 -1.82 22.77
CA ASN A 135 -18.87 -0.81 22.74
C ASN A 135 -18.41 0.42 21.96
N ILE A 136 -19.35 1.02 21.23
CA ILE A 136 -19.12 2.29 20.54
C ILE A 136 -19.19 3.40 21.59
N ILE A 137 -18.16 4.26 21.59
CA ILE A 137 -18.02 5.41 22.49
C ILE A 137 -18.28 6.68 21.68
N GLN A 138 -19.08 7.59 22.22
CA GLN A 138 -19.29 8.90 21.64
C GLN A 138 -18.06 9.76 21.86
N THR A 139 -17.50 10.32 20.79
CA THR A 139 -16.23 11.06 20.85
C THR A 139 -16.35 12.39 21.62
N ASP A 140 -17.53 12.97 21.71
CA ASP A 140 -17.83 14.17 22.48
C ASP A 140 -17.89 13.94 24.02
N GLU A 141 -18.01 12.69 24.44
CA GLU A 141 -17.98 12.29 25.86
C GLU A 141 -16.56 12.02 26.37
N VAL A 142 -15.55 12.08 25.51
CA VAL A 142 -14.16 11.74 25.85
C VAL A 142 -13.26 12.97 25.83
N ASP A 143 -12.55 13.22 26.94
CA ASP A 143 -11.46 14.19 26.97
C ASP A 143 -10.16 13.54 26.47
N PHE A 144 -9.89 13.71 25.18
CA PHE A 144 -8.70 13.14 24.53
C PHE A 144 -7.38 13.76 25.00
N SER A 145 -7.40 14.93 25.66
CA SER A 145 -6.19 15.57 26.17
C SER A 145 -5.47 14.71 27.23
N ASN A 146 -6.22 13.85 27.91
CA ASN A 146 -5.74 12.94 28.96
C ASN A 146 -4.94 11.75 28.44
N PHE A 147 -4.89 11.52 27.14
CA PHE A 147 -4.23 10.33 26.56
C PHE A 147 -3.01 10.72 25.74
N ASP A 148 -2.02 9.86 25.73
CA ASP A 148 -0.90 9.85 24.81
C ASP A 148 -0.89 8.58 23.95
N GLN A 149 0.19 8.34 23.19
CA GLN A 149 0.30 7.19 22.31
C GLN A 149 0.30 5.85 23.07
N GLU A 150 0.77 5.85 24.32
CA GLU A 150 0.88 4.65 25.16
C GLU A 150 -0.44 4.38 25.90
N THR A 151 -1.05 5.44 26.42
CA THR A 151 -2.22 5.36 27.30
C THR A 151 -3.57 5.38 26.60
N PHE A 152 -3.64 5.70 25.29
CA PHE A 152 -4.89 5.73 24.52
C PHE A 152 -5.55 4.34 24.50
N PRO A 153 -6.73 4.13 25.16
CA PRO A 153 -7.27 2.79 25.39
C PRO A 153 -8.18 2.29 24.27
N TYR A 154 -8.55 3.16 23.33
CA TYR A 154 -9.59 2.87 22.35
C TYR A 154 -9.02 2.26 21.08
N SER A 155 -9.85 1.43 20.44
CA SER A 155 -9.69 0.99 19.06
C SER A 155 -10.58 1.81 18.13
N MET A 156 -10.23 1.85 16.85
CA MET A 156 -11.00 2.58 15.84
C MET A 156 -11.37 1.65 14.69
N ARG A 157 -12.59 1.79 14.18
CA ARG A 157 -13.11 1.01 13.06
C ARG A 157 -13.84 1.92 12.08
N GLN A 158 -13.54 1.80 10.80
CA GLN A 158 -14.37 2.37 9.75
C GLN A 158 -15.36 1.32 9.25
N PRO A 159 -16.67 1.58 9.30
CA PRO A 159 -17.67 0.66 8.75
C PRO A 159 -17.54 0.49 7.24
N PRO A 160 -18.12 -0.58 6.66
CA PRO A 160 -18.20 -0.74 5.22
C PRO A 160 -18.87 0.44 4.53
N GLY A 161 -18.40 0.79 3.34
CA GLY A 161 -18.98 1.87 2.55
C GLY A 161 -18.06 2.34 1.43
N VAL A 162 -18.58 3.14 0.52
CA VAL A 162 -17.85 3.64 -0.65
C VAL A 162 -16.66 4.55 -0.30
N SER A 163 -16.69 5.16 0.89
CA SER A 163 -15.60 5.99 1.44
C SER A 163 -14.65 5.22 2.36
N ASN A 164 -14.85 3.89 2.53
CA ASN A 164 -13.96 3.09 3.37
C ASN A 164 -12.54 3.07 2.79
N ALA A 165 -11.54 3.24 3.64
CA ALA A 165 -10.13 3.29 3.23
C ALA A 165 -9.68 2.04 2.47
N LEU A 166 -10.31 0.87 2.71
CA LEU A 166 -10.05 -0.38 2.01
C LEU A 166 -10.91 -0.55 0.75
N GLY A 167 -11.73 0.44 0.38
CA GLY A 167 -12.66 0.37 -0.73
C GLY A 167 -13.68 -0.76 -0.59
N LEU A 168 -14.08 -1.35 -1.70
CA LEU A 168 -15.13 -2.36 -1.75
C LEU A 168 -14.64 -3.81 -1.66
N VAL A 169 -13.35 -4.05 -1.85
CA VAL A 169 -12.77 -5.42 -1.85
C VAL A 169 -11.41 -5.41 -1.20
N LYS A 170 -11.16 -6.41 -0.35
CA LYS A 170 -9.86 -6.71 0.24
C LYS A 170 -9.49 -8.16 -0.03
N PHE A 171 -8.28 -8.39 -0.55
CA PHE A 171 -7.72 -9.72 -0.78
C PHE A 171 -6.85 -10.11 0.40
N MET A 172 -7.16 -11.24 1.00
CA MET A 172 -6.56 -11.69 2.25
C MET A 172 -5.45 -12.73 1.98
N PHE A 173 -4.26 -12.39 2.42
CA PHE A 173 -3.09 -13.25 2.54
C PHE A 173 -2.45 -12.93 3.90
N PRO A 174 -2.90 -13.63 4.98
CA PRO A 174 -2.51 -13.32 6.35
C PRO A 174 -0.99 -13.36 6.52
N ASN A 175 -0.38 -12.25 6.90
CA ASN A 175 1.07 -12.10 6.99
C ASN A 175 1.48 -11.24 8.19
N LYS A 176 2.73 -11.38 8.62
CA LYS A 176 3.28 -10.64 9.77
C LYS A 176 3.38 -9.12 9.58
N ASN A 177 3.30 -8.65 8.32
CA ASN A 177 3.45 -7.24 7.99
C ASN A 177 2.10 -6.49 7.98
N ASN A 178 0.96 -7.21 8.11
CA ASN A 178 -0.40 -6.65 7.97
C ASN A 178 -0.62 -5.89 6.66
N ILE A 179 0.00 -6.34 5.58
CA ILE A 179 -0.12 -5.76 4.25
C ILE A 179 -1.10 -6.62 3.43
N TYR A 180 -1.94 -5.97 2.66
CA TYR A 180 -2.97 -6.61 1.86
C TYR A 180 -3.14 -5.89 0.53
N LEU A 181 -3.67 -6.59 -0.49
CA LEU A 181 -4.20 -5.95 -1.68
C LEU A 181 -5.66 -5.56 -1.40
N HIS A 182 -6.00 -4.34 -1.70
CA HIS A 182 -7.37 -3.85 -1.49
C HIS A 182 -7.71 -2.73 -2.46
N ASP A 183 -8.98 -2.47 -2.61
CA ASP A 183 -9.50 -1.31 -3.31
C ASP A 183 -9.25 -0.02 -2.48
N THR A 184 -9.51 1.15 -3.07
CA THR A 184 -9.37 2.44 -2.39
C THR A 184 -10.39 3.44 -2.91
N PRO A 185 -10.93 4.35 -2.08
CA PRO A 185 -11.70 5.48 -2.54
C PRO A 185 -10.86 6.57 -3.23
N SER A 186 -9.54 6.59 -3.00
CA SER A 186 -8.60 7.59 -3.53
C SER A 186 -8.20 7.29 -4.98
N LYS A 187 -9.17 7.21 -5.89
CA LYS A 187 -8.96 6.81 -7.29
C LYS A 187 -8.05 7.77 -8.07
N SER A 188 -8.02 9.05 -7.72
CA SER A 188 -7.17 10.05 -8.36
C SER A 188 -5.67 9.77 -8.22
N LEU A 189 -5.25 8.98 -7.22
CA LEU A 189 -3.85 8.60 -7.08
C LEU A 189 -3.35 7.71 -8.23
N PHE A 190 -4.25 7.01 -8.94
CA PHE A 190 -3.87 6.22 -10.12
C PHE A 190 -3.61 7.08 -11.37
N GLU A 191 -3.97 8.36 -11.34
CA GLU A 191 -3.75 9.31 -12.43
C GLU A 191 -2.38 10.01 -12.32
N LEU A 192 -1.73 9.90 -11.17
CA LEU A 192 -0.41 10.48 -10.97
C LEU A 192 0.63 9.75 -11.82
N ASP A 193 1.48 10.52 -12.50
CA ASP A 193 2.70 10.00 -13.10
C ASP A 193 3.75 9.85 -11.99
N VAL A 194 4.37 8.69 -11.92
CA VAL A 194 5.35 8.32 -10.90
C VAL A 194 6.75 8.53 -11.47
#